data_3fd0cfacc12c087e234bff76b67ebff2
#
_entry.id   3fd0cfacc12c087e234bff76b67ebff2
#
_cell.length_a   1.000
_cell.length_b   1.000
_cell.length_c   1.000
_cell.angle_alpha   90.00
_cell.angle_beta   90.00
_cell.angle_gamma   90.00
#
_symmetry.space_group_name_H-M   'P 1'
#
loop_
_entity.id
_entity.type
_entity.pdbx_description
1 polymer ?
#
loop_
_entity_poly.entity_id
_entity_poly.type
_entity_poly.pdbx_seq_one_letter_code
_entity_poly.pdbx_strand_id
1 'polypeptide(L)' 'MAVNMKVFHLELNGEHYYFGSKKALCDTFGKEHIGITYPSLRNYALSPSNPFNNKKCIIREGILVTAPKKSSYDSDLDD' A
#
# COMPACT_ATOMS: atom_id res chain seq x y z
N MET A 1 -8.40 19.80 7.52
CA MET A 1 -7.19 19.08 7.84
C MET A 1 -7.02 17.86 6.96
N ALA A 2 -5.83 17.58 6.56
CA ALA A 2 -5.59 16.43 5.73
C ALA A 2 -5.64 15.15 6.55
N VAL A 3 -6.10 14.06 5.95
CA VAL A 3 -6.13 12.78 6.60
C VAL A 3 -5.06 11.90 5.96
N ASN A 4 -4.16 11.40 6.78
CA ASN A 4 -3.10 10.53 6.30
C ASN A 4 -3.48 9.09 6.59
N MET A 5 -3.50 8.29 5.54
CA MET A 5 -3.83 6.88 5.64
C MET A 5 -2.69 6.07 5.08
N LYS A 6 -2.47 4.90 5.63
CA LYS A 6 -1.45 4.03 5.09
C LYS A 6 -1.91 3.45 3.77
N VAL A 7 -1.00 3.33 2.85
CA VAL A 7 -1.24 2.63 1.60
C VAL A 7 -0.15 1.59 1.42
N PHE A 8 -0.54 0.43 0.92
CA PHE A 8 0.40 -0.66 0.71
C PHE A 8 0.50 -0.91 -0.79
N HIS A 9 1.69 -0.73 -1.30
CA HIS A 9 1.99 -0.87 -2.72
C HIS A 9 2.61 -2.22 -2.98
N LEU A 10 1.96 -3.00 -3.81
CA LEU A 10 2.46 -4.30 -4.22
C LEU A 10 2.96 -4.21 -5.66
N GLU A 11 4.20 -4.60 -5.87
CA GLU A 11 4.75 -4.73 -7.21
C GLU A 11 4.93 -6.21 -7.48
N LEU A 12 4.21 -6.73 -8.46
CA LEU A 12 4.17 -8.16 -8.76
C LEU A 12 4.21 -8.35 -10.26
N ASN A 13 5.23 -8.99 -10.76
CA ASN A 13 5.38 -9.27 -12.19
C ASN A 13 5.29 -8.03 -13.06
N GLY A 14 5.82 -6.92 -12.58
CA GLY A 14 5.77 -5.67 -13.32
C GLY A 14 4.48 -4.91 -13.19
N GLU A 15 3.50 -5.45 -12.47
CA GLU A 15 2.24 -4.79 -12.23
C GLU A 15 2.24 -4.15 -10.85
N HIS A 16 1.49 -3.07 -10.70
CA HIS A 16 1.45 -2.33 -9.45
C HIS A 16 0.03 -2.29 -8.91
N TYR A 17 -0.12 -2.59 -7.64
CA TYR A 17 -1.42 -2.62 -6.99
C TYR A 17 -1.33 -1.83 -5.68
N TYR A 18 -2.43 -1.23 -5.26
CA TYR A 18 -2.45 -0.38 -4.08
C TYR A 18 -3.59 -0.81 -3.17
N PHE A 19 -3.29 -1.00 -1.90
CA PHE A 19 -4.27 -1.50 -0.93
C PHE A 19 -4.29 -0.61 0.30
N GLY A 20 -5.43 -0.57 0.97
CA GLY A 20 -5.56 0.20 2.19
C GLY A 20 -5.12 -0.55 3.44
N SER A 21 -4.83 -1.84 3.33
CA SER A 21 -4.39 -2.63 4.48
C SER A 21 -3.64 -3.86 4.00
N LYS A 22 -2.84 -4.42 4.90
CA LYS A 22 -2.16 -5.67 4.61
C LYS A 22 -3.16 -6.80 4.40
N LYS A 23 -4.27 -6.75 5.12
CA LYS A 23 -5.28 -7.78 4.98
C LYS A 23 -5.90 -7.75 3.59
N ALA A 24 -6.22 -6.57 3.08
CA ALA A 24 -6.79 -6.43 1.74
C ALA A 24 -5.82 -6.97 0.70
N LEU A 25 -4.53 -6.69 0.87
CA LEU A 25 -3.52 -7.19 -0.04
C LEU A 25 -3.49 -8.72 -0.04
N CYS A 26 -3.49 -9.33 1.14
CA CYS A 26 -3.42 -10.76 1.26
C CYS A 26 -4.72 -11.45 0.89
N ASP A 27 -5.84 -10.78 1.02
CA ASP A 27 -7.12 -11.32 0.57
C ASP A 27 -7.20 -11.33 -0.96
N THR A 28 -6.52 -10.42 -1.61
CA THR A 28 -6.52 -10.34 -3.07
C THR A 28 -5.51 -11.29 -3.69
N PHE A 29 -4.31 -11.35 -3.10
CA PHE A 29 -3.24 -12.20 -3.62
C PHE A 29 -2.80 -13.18 -2.55
N GLY A 30 -2.96 -14.46 -2.81
CA GLY A 30 -2.57 -15.47 -1.85
C GLY A 30 -1.08 -15.71 -1.83
N LYS A 31 -0.66 -16.54 -0.90
CA LYS A 31 0.75 -16.88 -0.71
C LYS A 31 1.38 -17.40 -1.99
N GLU A 32 0.63 -18.09 -2.81
CA GLU A 32 1.18 -18.63 -4.04
C GLU A 32 1.60 -17.53 -5.01
N HIS A 33 1.05 -16.34 -4.87
CA HIS A 33 1.41 -15.22 -5.74
C HIS A 33 2.48 -14.34 -5.13
N ILE A 34 2.39 -14.07 -3.84
CA ILE A 34 3.30 -13.10 -3.23
C ILE A 34 4.34 -13.75 -2.31
N GLY A 35 4.19 -15.03 -2.03
CA GLY A 35 5.21 -15.76 -1.28
C GLY A 35 5.22 -15.51 0.21
N ILE A 36 4.18 -14.90 0.76
CA ILE A 36 4.10 -14.63 2.18
C ILE A 36 2.64 -14.71 2.62
N THR A 37 2.42 -15.20 3.83
CA THR A 37 1.07 -15.28 4.39
C THR A 37 0.72 -14.00 5.11
N TYR A 38 -0.56 -13.77 5.35
CA TYR A 38 -1.00 -12.61 6.09
C TYR A 38 -0.39 -12.54 7.50
N PRO A 39 -0.40 -13.61 8.30
CA PRO A 39 0.22 -13.51 9.62
C PRO A 39 1.70 -13.14 9.58
N SER A 40 2.42 -13.66 8.60
CA SER A 40 3.83 -13.33 8.46
C SER A 40 4.02 -11.88 8.04
N LEU A 41 3.24 -11.40 7.09
CA LEU A 41 3.33 -10.02 6.65
C LEU A 41 2.91 -9.07 7.78
N ARG A 42 1.89 -9.45 8.54
CA ARG A 42 1.44 -8.62 9.65
C ARG A 42 2.54 -8.44 10.69
N ASN A 43 3.33 -9.49 10.91
CA ASN A 43 4.42 -9.44 11.88
C ASN A 43 5.71 -8.86 11.32
N TYR A 44 5.82 -8.71 10.02
CA TYR A 44 6.98 -8.08 9.43
C TYR A 44 6.94 -6.60 9.75
N ALA A 45 8.07 -6.02 10.12
CA ALA A 45 8.13 -4.61 10.52
C ALA A 45 8.13 -3.71 9.28
N LEU A 46 7.07 -3.81 8.49
CA LEU A 46 6.94 -3.03 7.27
C LEU A 46 6.78 -1.56 7.60
N SER A 47 7.56 -0.72 6.95
CA SER A 47 7.48 0.72 7.13
C SER A 47 7.95 1.40 5.86
N PRO A 48 7.75 2.71 5.73
CA PRO A 48 8.21 3.39 4.51
C PRO A 48 9.70 3.21 4.24
N SER A 49 10.49 2.99 5.30
CA SER A 49 11.91 2.77 5.12
C SER A 49 12.31 1.30 5.16
N ASN A 50 11.35 0.39 5.29
CA ASN A 50 11.64 -1.03 5.41
C ASN A 50 10.67 -1.86 4.57
N PRO A 51 10.82 -1.84 3.24
CA PRO A 51 9.91 -2.61 2.39
C PRO A 51 10.17 -4.11 2.52
N PHE A 52 9.15 -4.90 2.22
CA PHE A 52 9.28 -6.34 2.14
C PHE A 52 9.64 -6.70 0.69
N ASN A 53 10.61 -7.58 0.54
CA ASN A 53 11.11 -7.92 -0.79
C ASN A 53 11.44 -9.40 -0.82
N ASN A 54 10.93 -10.10 -1.80
CA ASN A 54 11.33 -11.49 -2.03
C ASN A 54 11.39 -11.72 -3.54
N LYS A 55 11.56 -12.98 -3.94
CA LYS A 55 11.70 -13.28 -5.35
C LYS A 55 10.43 -13.03 -6.15
N LYS A 56 9.29 -13.01 -5.51
CA LYS A 56 8.02 -12.91 -6.20
C LYS A 56 7.50 -11.47 -6.27
N CYS A 57 7.77 -10.67 -5.26
CA CYS A 57 7.15 -9.34 -5.21
C CYS A 57 7.91 -8.40 -4.29
N ILE A 58 7.51 -7.15 -4.36
CA ILE A 58 7.97 -6.11 -3.43
C ILE A 58 6.75 -5.45 -2.84
N ILE A 59 6.71 -5.34 -1.51
CA ILE A 59 5.60 -4.68 -0.82
C ILE A 59 6.16 -3.49 -0.07
N ARG A 60 5.60 -2.32 -0.34
CA ARG A 60 6.05 -1.08 0.29
C ARG A 60 4.89 -0.44 1.03
N GLU A 61 5.21 0.15 2.16
CA GLU A 61 4.23 0.93 2.90
C GLU A 61 4.45 2.40 2.62
N GLY A 62 3.40 3.14 2.40
CA GLY A 62 3.46 4.58 2.20
C GLY A 62 2.33 5.29 2.89
N ILE A 63 2.27 6.58 2.74
CA ILE A 63 1.23 7.41 3.32
C ILE A 63 0.46 8.04 2.19
N LEU A 64 -0.85 7.83 2.18
CA LEU A 64 -1.71 8.47 1.23
C LEU A 64 -2.10 9.82 1.80
N VAL A 65 -1.66 10.88 1.17
CA VAL A 65 -1.96 12.22 1.63
C VAL A 65 -3.10 12.77 0.80
N THR A 66 -4.17 13.18 1.47
CA THR A 66 -5.33 13.72 0.77
C THR A 66 -5.42 15.21 1.04
N ALA A 67 -6.04 15.92 0.12
CA ALA A 67 -6.23 17.34 0.30
C ALA A 67 -7.26 17.60 1.39
N PRO A 68 -7.16 18.74 2.09
CA PRO A 68 -8.19 19.10 3.05
C PRO A 68 -9.51 19.30 2.36
N LYS A 69 -10.57 18.89 3.03
CA LYS A 69 -11.84 18.96 2.42
C LYS A 69 -12.31 20.33 2.08
N LYS A 70 -11.99 21.30 2.84
CA LYS A 70 -12.45 22.61 2.59
C LYS A 70 -11.81 23.27 1.43
N SER A 71 -10.81 22.74 0.89
CA SER A 71 -10.13 23.35 -0.19
C SER A 71 -10.89 23.21 -1.43
N SER A 72 -11.98 23.71 -1.48
CA SER A 72 -12.84 23.42 -2.51
C SER A 72 -12.44 23.96 -3.80
N TYR A 73 -11.99 25.01 -3.95
CA TYR A 73 -11.85 25.53 -5.20
C TYR A 73 -10.73 25.03 -5.93
N ASP A 74 -10.10 24.66 -5.57
CA ASP A 74 -9.11 24.31 -6.30
C ASP A 74 -9.14 23.10 -6.79
N SER A 75 -9.76 22.90 -6.78
CA SER A 75 -9.71 21.88 -7.27
C SER A 75 -9.43 21.54 -8.45
N ASP A 76 -9.50 22.02 -8.74
CA ASP A 76 -9.18 21.74 -9.70
C ASP A 76 -8.25 21.45 -10.19
N LEU A 77 -7.93 21.64 -9.94
CA LEU A 77 -7.01 21.48 -10.33
C LEU A 77 -6.45 20.63 -10.55
N ASP A 78 -6.59 20.45 -10.45
CA ASP A 78 -6.03 19.74 -10.62
C ASP A 78 -5.72 19.03 -10.94
N ASP A 79 -5.83 18.98 -11.00
CA ASP A 79 -5.37 18.39 -11.25
C ASP A 79 -5.09 18.09 -11.48
#